data_a5bd67cd966ac2b2cab183777a337c47
#
_entry.id   a5bd67cd966ac2b2cab183777a337c47
#
_cell.length_a   1.000
_cell.length_b   1.000
_cell.length_c   1.000
_cell.angle_alpha   90.00
_cell.angle_beta   90.00
_cell.angle_gamma   90.00
#
_symmetry.space_group_name_H-M   'P 1'
#
loop_
_entity.id
_entity.type
_entity.pdbx_description
1 polymer ?
#
loop_
_entity_poly.entity_id
_entity_poly.type
_entity_poly.pdbx_seq_one_letter_code
_entity_poly.pdbx_strand_id
1 'polypeptide(L)'
;MTVGNPTKLIVLFAAPLILANFGQQLYMIADAVIVGKGVGVEALAAVGATDWSYWLALWVIQALAQGFAIPISHYFGVGDQVRLRQAVAMSVKLCLLIGIALTAVCLLIARPLLSLLQTPEDIFGGALEYLLTMYGGILIVMAYNMAASILRALGDGKTPLIAIAIAGVTNVILDLLFVLVFGWGILGAAVATVAAQLLAFFYCFWELRKLDLMKIGKDDWRFRRDIAAGQCRLGFPLALQHILIAVGGMI
;
A
#
# COMPACT_ATOMS: atom_id res chain seq x y z
N MET A 1 18.59 17.89 -6.24
CA MET A 1 17.85 18.65 -5.20
C MET A 1 18.76 19.46 -4.24
N THR A 2 20.04 19.57 -4.51
CA THR A 2 21.01 20.25 -3.63
C THR A 2 21.31 21.72 -4.02
N VAL A 3 20.69 22.23 -5.09
CA VAL A 3 20.92 23.60 -5.60
C VAL A 3 19.57 24.29 -5.79
N GLY A 4 19.38 25.46 -5.13
CA GLY A 4 18.19 26.31 -5.27
C GLY A 4 17.63 26.78 -3.93
N ASN A 5 16.52 27.54 -3.96
CA ASN A 5 15.84 28.01 -2.75
C ASN A 5 15.18 26.82 -2.03
N PRO A 6 15.55 26.51 -0.78
CA PRO A 6 15.05 25.35 -0.03
C PRO A 6 13.53 25.32 0.09
N THR A 7 12.89 26.46 0.33
CA THR A 7 11.43 26.56 0.46
C THR A 7 10.72 26.16 -0.84
N LYS A 8 11.23 26.64 -1.98
CA LYS A 8 10.66 26.30 -3.30
C LYS A 8 10.80 24.80 -3.59
N LEU A 9 11.94 24.21 -3.23
CA LEU A 9 12.20 22.77 -3.43
C LEU A 9 11.30 21.92 -2.54
N ILE A 10 11.10 22.31 -1.26
CA ILE A 10 10.20 21.62 -0.34
C ILE A 10 8.75 21.68 -0.85
N VAL A 11 8.27 22.86 -1.24
CA VAL A 11 6.91 23.01 -1.77
C VAL A 11 6.71 22.20 -3.04
N LEU A 12 7.67 22.23 -3.96
CA LEU A 12 7.59 21.48 -5.23
C LEU A 12 7.56 19.96 -5.00
N PHE A 13 8.22 19.48 -3.95
CA PHE A 13 8.21 18.07 -3.57
C PHE A 13 6.95 17.70 -2.76
N ALA A 14 6.49 18.58 -1.88
CA ALA A 14 5.34 18.33 -1.03
C ALA A 14 4.01 18.41 -1.79
N ALA A 15 3.89 19.30 -2.78
CA ALA A 15 2.64 19.50 -3.53
C ALA A 15 2.11 18.22 -4.21
N PRO A 16 2.93 17.40 -4.92
CA PRO A 16 2.48 16.12 -5.46
C PRO A 16 2.00 15.14 -4.39
N LEU A 17 2.64 15.12 -3.22
CA LEU A 17 2.26 14.23 -2.11
C LEU A 17 0.91 14.64 -1.50
N ILE A 18 0.67 15.94 -1.35
CA ILE A 18 -0.61 16.48 -0.86
C ILE A 18 -1.72 16.15 -1.85
N LEU A 19 -1.47 16.38 -3.15
CA LEU A 19 -2.44 16.04 -4.20
C LEU A 19 -2.74 14.55 -4.28
N ALA A 20 -1.73 13.70 -4.07
CA ALA A 20 -1.91 12.25 -4.01
C ALA A 20 -2.84 11.84 -2.85
N ASN A 21 -2.59 12.38 -1.65
CA ASN A 21 -3.43 12.11 -0.49
C ASN A 21 -4.86 12.62 -0.68
N PHE A 22 -5.02 13.81 -1.26
CA PHE A 22 -6.34 14.36 -1.57
C PHE A 22 -7.10 13.50 -2.60
N GLY A 23 -6.42 13.09 -3.68
CA GLY A 23 -6.98 12.18 -4.68
C GLY A 23 -7.40 10.83 -4.07
N GLN A 24 -6.59 10.30 -3.13
CA GLN A 24 -6.91 9.08 -2.39
C GLN A 24 -8.19 9.23 -1.57
N GLN A 25 -8.39 10.37 -0.89
CA GLN A 25 -9.63 10.61 -0.15
C GLN A 25 -10.85 10.71 -1.06
N LEU A 26 -10.69 11.34 -2.23
CA LEU A 26 -11.80 11.45 -3.18
C LEU A 26 -12.28 10.08 -3.69
N TYR A 27 -11.38 9.17 -4.06
CA TYR A 27 -11.82 7.87 -4.53
C TYR A 27 -12.44 7.01 -3.40
N MET A 28 -11.97 7.13 -2.16
CA MET A 28 -12.59 6.46 -1.01
C MET A 28 -14.03 6.91 -0.78
N ILE A 29 -14.29 8.23 -0.92
CA ILE A 29 -15.66 8.77 -0.85
C ILE A 29 -16.50 8.22 -2.01
N ALA A 30 -15.94 8.15 -3.21
CA ALA A 30 -16.65 7.61 -4.37
C ALA A 30 -17.01 6.14 -4.18
N ASP A 31 -16.06 5.30 -3.69
CA ASP A 31 -16.28 3.90 -3.36
C ASP A 31 -17.41 3.73 -2.32
N ALA A 32 -17.35 4.47 -1.22
CA ALA A 32 -18.40 4.45 -0.19
C ALA A 32 -19.80 4.85 -0.76
N VAL A 33 -19.85 5.83 -1.66
CA VAL A 33 -21.12 6.25 -2.32
C VAL A 33 -21.63 5.16 -3.26
N ILE A 34 -20.75 4.51 -4.02
CA ILE A 34 -21.12 3.44 -4.96
C ILE A 34 -21.64 2.22 -4.19
N VAL A 35 -20.95 1.79 -3.14
CA VAL A 35 -21.38 0.68 -2.29
C VAL A 35 -22.69 1.02 -1.57
N GLY A 36 -22.79 2.19 -0.96
CA GLY A 36 -23.98 2.59 -0.20
C GLY A 36 -25.23 2.74 -1.06
N LYS A 37 -25.12 3.25 -2.29
CA LYS A 37 -26.25 3.39 -3.22
C LYS A 37 -26.49 2.13 -4.06
N GLY A 38 -25.45 1.39 -4.40
CA GLY A 38 -25.53 0.23 -5.29
C GLY A 38 -25.92 -1.07 -4.58
N VAL A 39 -25.47 -1.25 -3.33
CA VAL A 39 -25.72 -2.48 -2.55
C VAL A 39 -26.67 -2.23 -1.40
N GLY A 40 -26.53 -1.11 -0.70
CA GLY A 40 -27.39 -0.71 0.40
C GLY A 40 -26.64 -0.32 1.67
N VAL A 41 -27.40 0.10 2.69
CA VAL A 41 -26.86 0.63 3.95
C VAL A 41 -26.15 -0.47 4.75
N GLU A 42 -26.66 -1.70 4.72
CA GLU A 42 -26.06 -2.86 5.42
C GLU A 42 -24.66 -3.17 4.85
N ALA A 43 -24.51 -3.08 3.52
CA ALA A 43 -23.23 -3.24 2.85
C ALA A 43 -22.22 -2.15 3.26
N LEU A 44 -22.66 -0.91 3.33
CA LEU A 44 -21.83 0.20 3.78
C LEU A 44 -21.43 0.04 5.25
N ALA A 45 -22.35 -0.45 6.10
CA ALA A 45 -22.06 -0.76 7.49
C ALA A 45 -21.05 -1.90 7.63
N ALA A 46 -21.15 -2.94 6.77
CA ALA A 46 -20.19 -4.05 6.73
C ALA A 46 -18.79 -3.58 6.36
N VAL A 47 -18.65 -2.71 5.34
CA VAL A 47 -17.37 -2.09 4.97
C VAL A 47 -16.84 -1.25 6.13
N GLY A 48 -17.66 -0.39 6.73
CA GLY A 48 -17.27 0.46 7.85
C GLY A 48 -16.79 -0.33 9.08
N ALA A 49 -17.39 -1.50 9.37
CA ALA A 49 -16.96 -2.38 10.45
C ALA A 49 -15.56 -2.97 10.25
N THR A 50 -15.09 -3.05 8.99
CA THR A 50 -13.76 -3.59 8.63
C THR A 50 -12.70 -2.53 8.45
N ASP A 51 -13.08 -1.29 8.18
CA ASP A 51 -12.19 -0.19 7.79
C ASP A 51 -11.01 -0.04 8.73
N TRP A 52 -11.25 0.02 10.01
CA TRP A 52 -10.19 0.26 10.99
C TRP A 52 -9.12 -0.83 10.97
N SER A 53 -9.53 -2.09 10.88
CA SER A 53 -8.60 -3.23 10.85
C SER A 53 -7.78 -3.26 9.57
N TYR A 54 -8.38 -2.93 8.45
CA TYR A 54 -7.68 -2.82 7.17
C TYR A 54 -6.72 -1.63 7.14
N TRP A 55 -7.12 -0.47 7.68
CA TRP A 55 -6.27 0.71 7.81
C TRP A 55 -5.02 0.42 8.65
N LEU A 56 -5.17 -0.32 9.74
CA LEU A 56 -4.03 -0.75 10.55
C LEU A 56 -3.03 -1.57 9.72
N ALA A 57 -3.52 -2.54 8.95
CA ALA A 57 -2.66 -3.34 8.06
C ALA A 57 -1.97 -2.46 7.00
N LEU A 58 -2.68 -1.52 6.38
CA LEU A 58 -2.13 -0.55 5.42
C LEU A 58 -1.02 0.30 6.02
N TRP A 59 -1.20 0.82 7.22
CA TRP A 59 -0.20 1.65 7.89
C TRP A 59 1.08 0.87 8.19
N VAL A 60 0.95 -0.40 8.62
CA VAL A 60 2.10 -1.29 8.81
C VAL A 60 2.84 -1.51 7.50
N ILE A 61 2.11 -1.80 6.40
CA ILE A 61 2.68 -1.99 5.07
C ILE A 61 3.43 -0.74 4.60
N GLN A 62 2.82 0.44 4.73
CA GLN A 62 3.42 1.71 4.33
C GLN A 62 4.69 2.02 5.13
N ALA A 63 4.64 1.83 6.44
CA ALA A 63 5.78 2.06 7.32
C ALA A 63 6.96 1.13 6.99
N LEU A 64 6.70 -0.16 6.77
CA LEU A 64 7.73 -1.12 6.36
C LEU A 64 8.34 -0.74 5.01
N ALA A 65 7.51 -0.43 4.00
CA ALA A 65 7.99 -0.05 2.68
C ALA A 65 8.84 1.23 2.72
N GLN A 66 8.43 2.23 3.51
CA GLN A 66 9.20 3.46 3.72
C GLN A 66 10.52 3.19 4.45
N GLY A 67 10.49 2.40 5.53
CA GLY A 67 11.68 2.06 6.30
C GLY A 67 12.71 1.28 5.47
N PHE A 68 12.27 0.36 4.63
CA PHE A 68 13.15 -0.39 3.72
C PHE A 68 13.72 0.48 2.60
N ALA A 69 13.05 1.57 2.24
CA ALA A 69 13.52 2.51 1.23
C ALA A 69 14.58 3.50 1.75
N ILE A 70 14.73 3.70 3.06
CA ILE A 70 15.73 4.63 3.64
C ILE A 70 17.15 4.27 3.22
N PRO A 71 17.66 3.01 3.37
CA PRO A 71 18.99 2.68 2.89
C PRO A 71 19.15 2.84 1.37
N ILE A 72 18.08 2.62 0.60
CA ILE A 72 18.09 2.82 -0.86
C ILE A 72 18.39 4.28 -1.19
N SER A 73 17.68 5.23 -0.53
CA SER A 73 17.92 6.66 -0.74
C SER A 73 19.33 7.09 -0.32
N HIS A 74 19.85 6.49 0.76
CA HIS A 74 21.23 6.74 1.20
C HIS A 74 22.25 6.27 0.15
N TYR A 75 22.17 5.01 -0.32
CA TYR A 75 23.08 4.50 -1.35
C TYR A 75 22.96 5.25 -2.68
N PHE A 76 21.76 5.71 -3.02
CA PHE A 76 21.55 6.58 -4.16
C PHE A 76 22.27 7.93 -3.99
N GLY A 77 22.17 8.54 -2.81
CA GLY A 77 22.80 9.84 -2.51
C GLY A 77 24.33 9.80 -2.53
N VAL A 78 24.94 8.70 -2.09
CA VAL A 78 26.42 8.51 -2.13
C VAL A 78 26.93 7.93 -3.45
N GLY A 79 26.05 7.61 -4.40
CA GLY A 79 26.40 7.07 -5.72
C GLY A 79 26.85 5.61 -5.75
N ASP A 80 26.64 4.84 -4.64
CA ASP A 80 26.99 3.42 -4.56
C ASP A 80 25.93 2.55 -5.26
N GLN A 81 26.06 2.41 -6.57
CA GLN A 81 25.13 1.67 -7.42
C GLN A 81 25.06 0.17 -7.08
N VAL A 82 26.15 -0.42 -6.60
CA VAL A 82 26.19 -1.85 -6.25
C VAL A 82 25.35 -2.10 -5.01
N ARG A 83 25.58 -1.35 -3.94
CA ARG A 83 24.79 -1.45 -2.72
C ARG A 83 23.33 -1.01 -2.93
N LEU A 84 23.09 -0.05 -3.81
CA LEU A 84 21.74 0.35 -4.20
C LEU A 84 20.95 -0.85 -4.75
N ARG A 85 21.47 -1.54 -5.78
CA ARG A 85 20.81 -2.71 -6.38
C ARG A 85 20.60 -3.84 -5.39
N GLN A 86 21.61 -4.10 -4.54
CA GLN A 86 21.50 -5.10 -3.48
C GLN A 86 20.42 -4.73 -2.44
N ALA A 87 20.32 -3.46 -2.06
CA ALA A 87 19.28 -2.97 -1.14
C ALA A 87 17.89 -3.11 -1.75
N VAL A 88 17.72 -2.79 -3.03
CA VAL A 88 16.44 -3.00 -3.72
C VAL A 88 16.08 -4.49 -3.78
N ALA A 89 17.03 -5.38 -4.13
CA ALA A 89 16.79 -6.82 -4.15
C ALA A 89 16.42 -7.37 -2.77
N MET A 90 17.07 -6.88 -1.69
CA MET A 90 16.72 -7.25 -0.32
C MET A 90 15.35 -6.74 0.08
N SER A 91 14.99 -5.49 -0.26
CA SER A 91 13.65 -4.94 -0.01
C SER A 91 12.56 -5.80 -0.66
N VAL A 92 12.75 -6.22 -1.92
CA VAL A 92 11.78 -7.09 -2.61
C VAL A 92 11.62 -8.42 -1.87
N LYS A 93 12.72 -9.05 -1.44
CA LYS A 93 12.67 -10.31 -0.67
C LYS A 93 11.98 -10.15 0.68
N LEU A 94 12.32 -9.10 1.41
CA LEU A 94 11.70 -8.81 2.71
C LEU A 94 10.22 -8.52 2.55
N CYS A 95 9.83 -7.72 1.55
CA CYS A 95 8.43 -7.45 1.24
C CYS A 95 7.66 -8.72 0.88
N LEU A 96 8.25 -9.61 0.08
CA LEU A 96 7.60 -10.87 -0.28
C LEU A 96 7.41 -11.75 0.97
N LEU A 97 8.46 -11.94 1.77
CA LEU A 97 8.42 -12.78 2.97
C LEU A 97 7.41 -12.23 4.00
N ILE A 98 7.55 -10.93 4.33
CA ILE A 98 6.70 -10.27 5.32
C ILE A 98 5.26 -10.13 4.79
N GLY A 99 5.10 -9.82 3.50
CA GLY A 99 3.80 -9.72 2.86
C GLY A 99 3.03 -11.04 2.91
N ILE A 100 3.68 -12.17 2.61
CA ILE A 100 3.06 -13.51 2.74
C ILE A 100 2.71 -13.79 4.20
N ALA A 101 3.63 -13.53 5.14
CA ALA A 101 3.37 -13.75 6.56
C ALA A 101 2.22 -12.87 7.07
N LEU A 102 2.19 -11.58 6.71
CA LEU A 102 1.14 -10.66 7.08
C LEU A 102 -0.21 -11.06 6.48
N THR A 103 -0.25 -11.44 5.20
CA THR A 103 -1.45 -11.97 4.54
C THR A 103 -1.99 -13.18 5.31
N ALA A 104 -1.12 -14.17 5.60
CA ALA A 104 -1.53 -15.37 6.32
C ALA A 104 -2.09 -15.04 7.72
N VAL A 105 -1.41 -14.19 8.48
CA VAL A 105 -1.86 -13.76 9.81
C VAL A 105 -3.20 -13.04 9.71
N CYS A 106 -3.34 -12.06 8.80
CA CYS A 106 -4.57 -11.31 8.62
C CYS A 106 -5.76 -12.20 8.23
N LEU A 107 -5.55 -13.16 7.31
CA LEU A 107 -6.60 -14.11 6.93
C LEU A 107 -7.03 -15.00 8.10
N LEU A 108 -6.08 -15.47 8.92
CA LEU A 108 -6.39 -16.31 10.09
C LEU A 108 -7.14 -15.54 11.18
N ILE A 109 -6.83 -14.26 11.39
CA ILE A 109 -7.45 -13.45 12.44
C ILE A 109 -8.72 -12.74 11.98
N ALA A 110 -9.06 -12.71 10.68
CA ALA A 110 -10.21 -11.96 10.16
C ALA A 110 -11.51 -12.27 10.89
N ARG A 111 -11.86 -13.55 11.00
CA ARG A 111 -13.09 -13.99 11.68
C ARG A 111 -13.08 -13.73 13.19
N PRO A 112 -12.06 -14.15 13.98
CA PRO A 112 -12.01 -13.84 15.40
C PRO A 112 -11.95 -12.33 15.68
N LEU A 113 -11.35 -11.54 14.79
CA LEU A 113 -11.30 -10.08 14.93
C LEU A 113 -12.68 -9.45 14.83
N LEU A 114 -13.50 -9.82 13.82
CA LEU A 114 -14.87 -9.32 13.68
C LEU A 114 -15.74 -9.74 14.86
N SER A 115 -15.56 -10.96 15.39
CA SER A 115 -16.25 -11.42 16.60
C SER A 115 -15.82 -10.61 17.82
N LEU A 116 -14.54 -10.28 17.97
CA LEU A 116 -14.02 -9.45 19.06
C LEU A 116 -14.57 -8.01 19.00
N LEU A 117 -14.71 -7.47 17.79
CA LEU A 117 -15.32 -6.15 17.55
C LEU A 117 -16.84 -6.14 17.70
N GLN A 118 -17.45 -7.30 18.08
CA GLN A 118 -18.88 -7.45 18.27
C GLN A 118 -19.70 -6.99 17.04
N THR A 119 -19.18 -7.31 15.84
CA THR A 119 -19.87 -7.00 14.58
C THR A 119 -21.25 -7.67 14.56
N PRO A 120 -22.35 -6.93 14.29
CA PRO A 120 -23.71 -7.47 14.25
C PRO A 120 -23.85 -8.64 13.27
N GLU A 121 -24.71 -9.62 13.60
CA GLU A 121 -24.86 -10.86 12.81
C GLU A 121 -25.40 -10.62 11.40
N ASP A 122 -26.23 -9.61 11.24
CA ASP A 122 -26.83 -9.21 9.96
C ASP A 122 -25.79 -8.75 8.92
N ILE A 123 -24.73 -8.08 9.36
CA ILE A 123 -23.66 -7.59 8.49
C ILE A 123 -22.38 -8.44 8.54
N PHE A 124 -22.29 -9.42 9.48
CA PHE A 124 -21.07 -10.18 9.71
C PHE A 124 -20.58 -10.94 8.49
N GLY A 125 -21.50 -11.55 7.73
CA GLY A 125 -21.17 -12.30 6.51
C GLY A 125 -20.50 -11.42 5.46
N GLY A 126 -21.11 -10.27 5.16
CA GLY A 126 -20.58 -9.31 4.19
C GLY A 126 -19.26 -8.67 4.65
N ALA A 127 -19.15 -8.33 5.95
CA ALA A 127 -17.92 -7.81 6.52
C ALA A 127 -16.76 -8.81 6.42
N LEU A 128 -17.03 -10.11 6.68
CA LEU A 128 -16.01 -11.15 6.58
C LEU A 128 -15.56 -11.36 5.13
N GLU A 129 -16.49 -11.42 4.18
CA GLU A 129 -16.19 -11.59 2.75
C GLU A 129 -15.33 -10.44 2.23
N TYR A 130 -15.70 -9.20 2.55
CA TYR A 130 -14.94 -8.00 2.21
C TYR A 130 -13.53 -8.05 2.80
N LEU A 131 -13.44 -8.32 4.11
CA LEU A 131 -12.17 -8.32 4.83
C LEU A 131 -11.21 -9.42 4.33
N LEU A 132 -11.73 -10.63 4.07
CA LEU A 132 -10.92 -11.72 3.50
C LEU A 132 -10.38 -11.37 2.12
N THR A 133 -11.18 -10.71 1.28
CA THR A 133 -10.74 -10.27 -0.04
C THR A 133 -9.67 -9.21 0.05
N MET A 134 -9.86 -8.20 0.91
CA MET A 134 -8.89 -7.13 1.13
C MET A 134 -7.58 -7.66 1.73
N TYR A 135 -7.66 -8.57 2.70
CA TYR A 135 -6.49 -9.22 3.28
C TYR A 135 -5.77 -10.15 2.29
N GLY A 136 -6.50 -10.83 1.41
CA GLY A 136 -5.92 -11.57 0.29
C GLY A 136 -5.11 -10.69 -0.66
N GLY A 137 -5.50 -9.43 -0.80
CA GLY A 137 -4.81 -8.40 -1.59
C GLY A 137 -3.57 -7.78 -0.93
N ILE A 138 -3.28 -8.05 0.35
CA ILE A 138 -2.17 -7.41 1.11
C ILE A 138 -0.82 -7.51 0.39
N LEU A 139 -0.52 -8.66 -0.22
CA LEU A 139 0.74 -8.84 -0.94
C LEU A 139 0.85 -7.89 -2.14
N ILE A 140 -0.24 -7.65 -2.85
CA ILE A 140 -0.32 -6.71 -3.98
C ILE A 140 -0.11 -5.28 -3.48
N VAL A 141 -0.81 -4.90 -2.41
CA VAL A 141 -0.69 -3.58 -1.77
C VAL A 141 0.74 -3.34 -1.28
N MET A 142 1.37 -4.35 -0.69
CA MET A 142 2.76 -4.26 -0.23
C MET A 142 3.74 -4.10 -1.40
N ALA A 143 3.52 -4.83 -2.50
CA ALA A 143 4.34 -4.71 -3.72
C ALA A 143 4.24 -3.30 -4.33
N TYR A 144 3.01 -2.75 -4.42
CA TYR A 144 2.80 -1.37 -4.86
C TYR A 144 3.51 -0.35 -3.96
N ASN A 145 3.30 -0.45 -2.63
CA ASN A 145 3.91 0.49 -1.69
C ASN A 145 5.44 0.43 -1.72
N MET A 146 6.03 -0.76 -1.90
CA MET A 146 7.47 -0.90 -2.04
C MET A 146 7.98 -0.29 -3.34
N ALA A 147 7.34 -0.56 -4.48
CA ALA A 147 7.71 0.02 -5.77
C ALA A 147 7.64 1.56 -5.72
N ALA A 148 6.55 2.10 -5.16
CA ALA A 148 6.37 3.54 -4.97
C ALA A 148 7.43 4.13 -4.02
N SER A 149 7.82 3.42 -2.96
CA SER A 149 8.84 3.87 -2.01
C SER A 149 10.24 3.84 -2.62
N ILE A 150 10.56 2.86 -3.48
CA ILE A 150 11.81 2.84 -4.25
C ILE A 150 11.88 4.04 -5.19
N LEU A 151 10.82 4.34 -5.95
CA LEU A 151 10.77 5.52 -6.84
C LEU A 151 11.01 6.81 -6.06
N ARG A 152 10.33 6.98 -4.92
CA ARG A 152 10.56 8.15 -4.05
C ARG A 152 11.99 8.22 -3.52
N ALA A 153 12.57 7.08 -3.14
CA ALA A 153 13.96 7.01 -2.69
C ALA A 153 14.97 7.41 -3.78
N LEU A 154 14.63 7.18 -5.04
CA LEU A 154 15.40 7.61 -6.21
C LEU A 154 15.09 9.06 -6.65
N GLY A 155 14.23 9.77 -5.91
CA GLY A 155 13.87 11.17 -6.19
C GLY A 155 12.68 11.36 -7.14
N ASP A 156 12.03 10.28 -7.57
CA ASP A 156 10.84 10.34 -8.40
C ASP A 156 9.57 10.29 -7.54
N GLY A 157 9.02 11.45 -7.24
CA GLY A 157 7.72 11.60 -6.57
C GLY A 157 6.53 11.68 -7.53
N LYS A 158 6.79 11.88 -8.84
CA LYS A 158 5.72 12.06 -9.84
C LYS A 158 5.09 10.72 -10.24
N THR A 159 5.90 9.70 -10.47
CA THR A 159 5.41 8.38 -10.88
C THR A 159 4.47 7.76 -9.85
N PRO A 160 4.75 7.74 -8.53
CA PRO A 160 3.79 7.29 -7.53
C PRO A 160 2.49 8.11 -7.50
N LEU A 161 2.55 9.43 -7.73
CA LEU A 161 1.36 10.26 -7.84
C LEU A 161 0.47 9.85 -9.01
N ILE A 162 1.06 9.64 -10.18
CA ILE A 162 0.32 9.16 -11.37
C ILE A 162 -0.26 7.77 -11.11
N ALA A 163 0.49 6.88 -10.46
CA ALA A 163 0.02 5.55 -10.09
C ALA A 163 -1.22 5.59 -9.19
N ILE A 164 -1.26 6.48 -8.19
CA ILE A 164 -2.43 6.68 -7.33
C ILE A 164 -3.63 7.21 -8.14
N ALA A 165 -3.40 8.15 -9.06
CA ALA A 165 -4.47 8.67 -9.91
C ALA A 165 -5.03 7.56 -10.82
N ILE A 166 -4.18 6.73 -11.43
CA ILE A 166 -4.59 5.57 -12.22
C ILE A 166 -5.41 4.61 -11.34
N ALA A 167 -4.90 4.27 -10.14
CA ALA A 167 -5.61 3.39 -9.22
C ALA A 167 -6.99 3.95 -8.87
N GLY A 168 -7.11 5.22 -8.51
CA GLY A 168 -8.38 5.84 -8.14
C GLY A 168 -9.39 5.84 -9.28
N VAL A 169 -8.99 6.23 -10.49
CA VAL A 169 -9.88 6.19 -11.66
C VAL A 169 -10.30 4.76 -12.00
N THR A 170 -9.35 3.82 -11.99
CA THR A 170 -9.64 2.41 -12.27
C THR A 170 -10.56 1.81 -11.21
N ASN A 171 -10.32 2.09 -9.93
CA ASN A 171 -11.18 1.63 -8.85
C ASN A 171 -12.63 2.07 -9.07
N VAL A 172 -12.89 3.37 -9.28
CA VAL A 172 -14.25 3.88 -9.52
C VAL A 172 -14.90 3.20 -10.73
N ILE A 173 -14.18 3.00 -11.84
CA ILE A 173 -14.71 2.31 -13.03
C ILE A 173 -15.02 0.85 -12.70
N LEU A 174 -14.15 0.14 -12.01
CA LEU A 174 -14.36 -1.25 -11.64
C LEU A 174 -15.46 -1.42 -10.60
N ASP A 175 -15.61 -0.48 -9.65
CA ASP A 175 -16.72 -0.47 -8.70
C ASP A 175 -18.06 -0.35 -9.41
N LEU A 176 -18.18 0.61 -10.34
CA LEU A 176 -19.40 0.74 -11.15
C LEU A 176 -19.69 -0.54 -11.93
N LEU A 177 -18.66 -1.17 -12.48
CA LEU A 177 -18.81 -2.40 -13.27
C LEU A 177 -19.17 -3.61 -12.38
N PHE A 178 -18.40 -3.86 -11.33
CA PHE A 178 -18.56 -5.05 -10.50
C PHE A 178 -19.75 -4.95 -9.54
N VAL A 179 -19.99 -3.78 -8.98
CA VAL A 179 -21.10 -3.56 -8.03
C VAL A 179 -22.42 -3.35 -8.75
N LEU A 180 -22.48 -2.44 -9.74
CA LEU A 180 -23.75 -2.06 -10.37
C LEU A 180 -24.11 -2.93 -11.57
N VAL A 181 -23.13 -3.28 -12.44
CA VAL A 181 -23.42 -4.03 -13.67
C VAL A 181 -23.43 -5.53 -13.40
N PHE A 182 -22.41 -6.07 -12.71
CA PHE A 182 -22.33 -7.50 -12.43
C PHE A 182 -23.08 -7.92 -11.16
N GLY A 183 -23.43 -6.97 -10.30
CA GLY A 183 -24.19 -7.25 -9.07
C GLY A 183 -23.40 -8.05 -8.03
N TRP A 184 -22.06 -7.96 -8.03
CA TRP A 184 -21.19 -8.68 -7.07
C TRP A 184 -21.26 -8.10 -5.66
N GLY A 185 -22.00 -7.00 -5.43
CA GLY A 185 -22.16 -6.42 -4.12
C GLY A 185 -20.83 -5.99 -3.48
N ILE A 186 -20.67 -6.27 -2.19
CA ILE A 186 -19.50 -5.91 -1.37
C ILE A 186 -18.21 -6.54 -1.93
N LEU A 187 -18.29 -7.80 -2.38
CA LEU A 187 -17.15 -8.50 -2.98
C LEU A 187 -16.62 -7.74 -4.20
N GLY A 188 -17.54 -7.20 -5.02
CA GLY A 188 -17.19 -6.41 -6.20
C GLY A 188 -16.29 -5.21 -5.85
N ALA A 189 -16.65 -4.45 -4.81
CA ALA A 189 -15.88 -3.31 -4.33
C ALA A 189 -14.48 -3.72 -3.82
N ALA A 190 -14.41 -4.80 -3.04
CA ALA A 190 -13.12 -5.31 -2.54
C ALA A 190 -12.20 -5.75 -3.70
N VAL A 191 -12.73 -6.49 -4.67
CA VAL A 191 -11.98 -6.95 -5.85
C VAL A 191 -11.53 -5.75 -6.71
N ALA A 192 -12.40 -4.75 -6.91
CA ALA A 192 -12.07 -3.54 -7.65
C ALA A 192 -10.89 -2.78 -7.01
N THR A 193 -10.90 -2.65 -5.68
CA THR A 193 -9.82 -2.01 -4.93
C THR A 193 -8.50 -2.76 -5.10
N VAL A 194 -8.49 -4.10 -4.94
CA VAL A 194 -7.28 -4.90 -5.11
C VAL A 194 -6.78 -4.86 -6.57
N ALA A 195 -7.68 -4.92 -7.55
CA ALA A 195 -7.33 -4.83 -8.97
C ALA A 195 -6.74 -3.46 -9.34
N ALA A 196 -7.29 -2.38 -8.81
CA ALA A 196 -6.76 -1.03 -9.00
C ALA A 196 -5.34 -0.88 -8.42
N GLN A 197 -5.09 -1.44 -7.23
CA GLN A 197 -3.75 -1.48 -6.62
C GLN A 197 -2.76 -2.31 -7.45
N LEU A 198 -3.22 -3.41 -8.05
CA LEU A 198 -2.39 -4.23 -8.94
C LEU A 198 -1.97 -3.45 -10.19
N LEU A 199 -2.86 -2.67 -10.79
CA LEU A 199 -2.53 -1.81 -11.92
C LEU A 199 -1.54 -0.71 -11.53
N ALA A 200 -1.72 -0.07 -10.37
CA ALA A 200 -0.77 0.90 -9.84
C ALA A 200 0.62 0.28 -9.63
N PHE A 201 0.67 -0.96 -9.10
CA PHE A 201 1.93 -1.71 -8.96
C PHE A 201 2.59 -1.93 -10.32
N PHE A 202 1.86 -2.41 -11.33
CA PHE A 202 2.42 -2.65 -12.66
C PHE A 202 2.94 -1.37 -13.30
N TYR A 203 2.24 -0.25 -13.12
CA TYR A 203 2.71 1.04 -13.62
C TYR A 203 4.02 1.47 -12.94
N CYS A 204 4.10 1.42 -11.60
CA CYS A 204 5.34 1.73 -10.88
C CYS A 204 6.48 0.78 -11.26
N PHE A 205 6.18 -0.52 -11.39
CA PHE A 205 7.17 -1.53 -11.78
C PHE A 205 7.70 -1.31 -13.20
N TRP A 206 6.82 -0.94 -14.13
CA TRP A 206 7.20 -0.59 -15.49
C TRP A 206 8.15 0.61 -15.53
N GLU A 207 7.85 1.66 -14.80
CA GLU A 207 8.71 2.85 -14.72
C GLU A 207 10.06 2.52 -14.04
N LEU A 208 10.06 1.72 -12.97
CA LEU A 208 11.30 1.24 -12.35
C LEU A 208 12.19 0.49 -13.33
N ARG A 209 11.61 -0.37 -14.18
CA ARG A 209 12.37 -1.15 -15.17
C ARG A 209 13.05 -0.31 -16.26
N LYS A 210 12.59 0.91 -16.49
CA LYS A 210 13.22 1.84 -17.44
C LYS A 210 14.52 2.45 -16.92
N LEU A 211 14.73 2.42 -15.60
CA LEU A 211 15.90 2.99 -14.98
C LEU A 211 17.10 2.03 -15.10
N ASP A 212 18.20 2.50 -15.72
CA ASP A 212 19.43 1.71 -15.85
C ASP A 212 20.00 1.26 -14.49
N LEU A 213 19.80 2.07 -13.46
CA LEU A 213 20.17 1.76 -12.06
C LEU A 213 19.48 0.51 -11.52
N MET A 214 18.33 0.11 -12.11
CA MET A 214 17.51 -1.02 -11.69
C MET A 214 17.80 -2.31 -12.48
N LYS A 215 18.88 -2.33 -13.28
CA LYS A 215 19.37 -3.57 -13.91
C LYS A 215 20.02 -4.46 -12.86
N ILE A 216 19.18 -5.18 -12.09
CA ILE A 216 19.61 -6.06 -10.99
C ILE A 216 20.17 -7.36 -11.60
N GLY A 217 21.46 -7.63 -11.36
CA GLY A 217 22.13 -8.86 -11.77
C GLY A 217 21.86 -10.03 -10.83
N LYS A 218 22.26 -11.25 -11.25
CA LYS A 218 22.09 -12.46 -10.40
C LYS A 218 22.82 -12.36 -9.06
N ASP A 219 23.96 -11.69 -9.03
CA ASP A 219 24.75 -11.52 -7.80
C ASP A 219 24.13 -10.53 -6.81
N ASP A 220 23.34 -9.56 -7.28
CA ASP A 220 22.63 -8.60 -6.45
C ASP A 220 21.50 -9.29 -5.66
N TRP A 221 20.97 -10.42 -6.16
CA TRP A 221 19.95 -11.24 -5.49
C TRP A 221 20.50 -12.13 -4.38
N ARG A 222 21.81 -12.19 -4.15
CA ARG A 222 22.33 -12.95 -3.00
C ARG A 222 21.86 -12.33 -1.70
N PHE A 223 21.50 -13.18 -0.72
CA PHE A 223 21.02 -12.68 0.57
C PHE A 223 22.15 -11.99 1.35
N ARG A 224 21.97 -10.72 1.63
CA ARG A 224 22.92 -9.86 2.35
C ARG A 224 22.36 -9.56 3.74
N ARG A 225 22.89 -10.23 4.76
CA ARG A 225 22.41 -10.08 6.15
C ARG A 225 22.60 -8.66 6.68
N ASP A 226 23.69 -7.99 6.33
CA ASP A 226 24.01 -6.62 6.72
C ASP A 226 22.96 -5.63 6.19
N ILE A 227 22.61 -5.73 4.91
CA ILE A 227 21.60 -4.87 4.27
C ILE A 227 20.20 -5.18 4.81
N ALA A 228 19.84 -6.47 4.89
CA ALA A 228 18.54 -6.90 5.40
C ALA A 228 18.34 -6.47 6.86
N ALA A 229 19.35 -6.65 7.71
CA ALA A 229 19.31 -6.20 9.10
C ALA A 229 19.18 -4.67 9.20
N GLY A 230 19.90 -3.91 8.35
CA GLY A 230 19.76 -2.45 8.28
C GLY A 230 18.35 -2.00 7.92
N GLN A 231 17.74 -2.65 6.92
CA GLN A 231 16.34 -2.35 6.51
C GLN A 231 15.34 -2.73 7.61
N CYS A 232 15.47 -3.90 8.22
CA CYS A 232 14.60 -4.32 9.33
C CYS A 232 14.74 -3.39 10.54
N ARG A 233 15.96 -2.96 10.88
CA ARG A 233 16.23 -2.03 11.99
C ARG A 233 15.54 -0.68 11.81
N LEU A 234 15.28 -0.25 10.59
CA LEU A 234 14.58 0.99 10.28
C LEU A 234 13.08 0.75 10.07
N GLY A 235 12.71 -0.31 9.36
CA GLY A 235 11.32 -0.59 9.03
C GLY A 235 10.45 -1.01 10.21
N PHE A 236 10.93 -1.91 11.08
CA PHE A 236 10.13 -2.38 12.22
C PHE A 236 9.82 -1.30 13.25
N PRO A 237 10.74 -0.41 13.67
CA PRO A 237 10.39 0.69 14.56
C PRO A 237 9.36 1.65 13.95
N LEU A 238 9.46 1.95 12.63
CA LEU A 238 8.46 2.77 11.95
C LEU A 238 7.09 2.09 11.93
N ALA A 239 7.03 0.78 11.65
CA ALA A 239 5.79 0.03 11.71
C ALA A 239 5.18 0.03 13.12
N LEU A 240 6.01 -0.18 14.16
CA LEU A 240 5.57 -0.11 15.55
C LEU A 240 5.04 1.28 15.92
N GLN A 241 5.71 2.35 15.47
CA GLN A 241 5.25 3.72 15.67
C GLN A 241 3.85 3.93 15.06
N HIS A 242 3.61 3.46 13.82
CA HIS A 242 2.31 3.57 13.17
C HIS A 242 1.22 2.76 13.89
N ILE A 243 1.55 1.56 14.40
CA ILE A 243 0.64 0.76 15.23
C ILE A 243 0.26 1.52 16.49
N LEU A 244 1.24 2.11 17.20
CA LEU A 244 0.98 2.87 18.43
C LEU A 244 0.11 4.10 18.17
N ILE A 245 0.34 4.82 17.06
CA ILE A 245 -0.51 5.95 16.64
C ILE A 245 -1.93 5.47 16.34
N ALA A 246 -2.07 4.34 15.63
CA ALA A 246 -3.36 3.77 15.30
C ALA A 246 -4.16 3.39 16.56
N VAL A 247 -3.52 2.68 17.48
CA VAL A 247 -4.14 2.27 18.76
C VAL A 247 -4.45 3.50 19.63
N GLY A 248 -3.54 4.48 19.70
CA GLY A 248 -3.78 5.72 20.45
C GLY A 248 -4.92 6.59 19.88
N GLY A 249 -5.22 6.48 18.58
CA GLY A 249 -6.37 7.15 17.96
C GLY A 249 -7.71 6.45 18.18
N MET A 250 -7.71 5.22 18.76
CA MET A 250 -8.92 4.48 19.13
C MET A 250 -9.42 4.80 20.54
N ILE A 251 -8.56 5.39 21.37
CA ILE A 251 -8.86 5.78 22.77
C ILE A 251 -9.34 7.23 22.81
#